data_bcfc8c15601f3c5d6b5bb55d269c0ec8
#
_entry.id   bcfc8c15601f3c5d6b5bb55d269c0ec8
#
_cell.length_a   1.000
_cell.length_b   1.000
_cell.length_c   1.000
_cell.angle_alpha   90.00
_cell.angle_beta   90.00
_cell.angle_gamma   90.00
#
_symmetry.space_group_name_H-M   'P 1'
#
loop_
_entity.id
_entity.type
_entity.pdbx_description
1 polymer ?
#
loop_
_entity_poly.entity_id
_entity_poly.type
_entity_poly.pdbx_seq_one_letter_code
_entity_poly.pdbx_strand_id
1 'polypeptide(L)'
;MGSGILGPLLRQAQASQACLQALRTVLPQALWSQIQSGPILDGLWTLLVAAPAAAAKIRQWVPALQAHVRSKGWPVERIEVKVHRP
;
A
#
# COMPACT_ATOMS: atom_id res chain seq x y z
N MET A 1 -16.22 -20.95 -18.32
CA MET A 1 -15.52 -20.63 -17.10
C MET A 1 -14.87 -19.28 -17.15
N GLY A 2 -15.17 -18.44 -16.23
CA GLY A 2 -14.63 -17.10 -16.21
C GLY A 2 -13.33 -16.91 -15.44
N SER A 3 -12.76 -18.00 -14.94
CA SER A 3 -11.61 -17.90 -14.04
C SER A 3 -10.38 -17.24 -14.69
N GLY A 4 -10.16 -17.48 -15.99
CA GLY A 4 -9.05 -16.86 -16.69
C GLY A 4 -9.18 -15.35 -16.85
N ILE A 5 -10.43 -14.87 -16.96
CA ILE A 5 -10.70 -13.44 -17.07
C ILE A 5 -10.62 -12.75 -15.72
N LEU A 6 -11.11 -13.42 -14.67
CA LEU A 6 -11.16 -12.84 -13.32
C LEU A 6 -9.84 -12.98 -12.58
N GLY A 7 -8.97 -13.89 -13.00
CA GLY A 7 -7.72 -14.16 -12.30
C GLY A 7 -6.83 -12.96 -12.08
N PRO A 8 -6.52 -12.15 -13.11
CA PRO A 8 -5.69 -10.96 -12.92
C PRO A 8 -6.31 -9.93 -11.98
N LEU A 9 -7.63 -9.72 -12.08
CA LEU A 9 -8.33 -8.79 -11.20
C LEU A 9 -8.34 -9.28 -9.77
N LEU A 10 -8.51 -10.59 -9.57
CA LEU A 10 -8.50 -11.19 -8.25
C LEU A 10 -7.12 -11.06 -7.60
N ARG A 11 -6.05 -11.31 -8.36
CA ARG A 11 -4.68 -11.16 -7.85
C ARG A 11 -4.41 -9.72 -7.43
N GLN A 12 -4.87 -8.76 -8.23
CA GLN A 12 -4.68 -7.35 -7.91
C GLN A 12 -5.43 -6.97 -6.65
N ALA A 13 -6.66 -7.44 -6.49
CA ALA A 13 -7.44 -7.18 -5.29
C ALA A 13 -6.80 -7.81 -4.06
N GLN A 14 -6.29 -9.05 -4.18
CA GLN A 14 -5.61 -9.74 -3.09
C GLN A 14 -4.33 -9.03 -2.69
N ALA A 15 -3.55 -8.57 -3.67
CA ALA A 15 -2.33 -7.83 -3.41
C ALA A 15 -2.63 -6.51 -2.69
N SER A 16 -3.68 -5.80 -3.10
CA SER A 16 -4.08 -4.55 -2.46
C SER A 16 -4.49 -4.77 -1.02
N GLN A 17 -5.26 -5.83 -0.72
CA GLN A 17 -5.66 -6.14 0.65
C GLN A 17 -4.47 -6.56 1.50
N ALA A 18 -3.55 -7.33 0.93
CA ALA A 18 -2.35 -7.75 1.64
C ALA A 18 -1.46 -6.58 1.98
N CYS A 19 -1.34 -5.63 1.05
CA CYS A 19 -0.60 -4.39 1.31
C CYS A 19 -1.26 -3.55 2.38
N LEU A 20 -2.60 -3.50 2.41
CA LEU A 20 -3.32 -2.81 3.46
C LEU A 20 -3.07 -3.45 4.82
N GLN A 21 -3.04 -4.78 4.89
CA GLN A 21 -2.69 -5.48 6.12
C GLN A 21 -1.24 -5.22 6.54
N ALA A 22 -0.34 -5.13 5.56
CA ALA A 22 1.05 -4.78 5.83
C ALA A 22 1.15 -3.40 6.47
N LEU A 23 0.36 -2.44 5.99
CA LEU A 23 0.28 -1.12 6.61
C LEU A 23 -0.10 -1.22 8.08
N ARG A 24 -1.12 -2.00 8.38
CA ARG A 24 -1.59 -2.18 9.76
C ARG A 24 -0.58 -2.90 10.64
N THR A 25 0.25 -3.76 10.06
CA THR A 25 1.28 -4.48 10.79
C THR A 25 2.47 -3.59 11.12
N VAL A 26 2.89 -2.77 10.17
CA VAL A 26 4.12 -1.97 10.26
C VAL A 26 3.88 -0.61 10.90
N LEU A 27 2.76 0.03 10.58
CA LEU A 27 2.48 1.41 11.00
C LEU A 27 1.71 1.46 12.32
N PRO A 28 1.93 2.50 13.13
CA PRO A 28 1.12 2.74 14.33
C PRO A 28 -0.36 2.91 13.97
N GLN A 29 -1.22 2.45 14.86
CA GLN A 29 -2.66 2.50 14.66
C GLN A 29 -3.17 3.92 14.40
N ALA A 30 -2.55 4.91 15.04
CA ALA A 30 -2.94 6.31 14.89
C ALA A 30 -2.85 6.80 13.44
N LEU A 31 -2.02 6.15 12.62
CA LEU A 31 -1.83 6.56 11.22
C LEU A 31 -2.77 5.85 10.25
N TRP A 32 -3.42 4.75 10.68
CA TRP A 32 -4.23 3.93 9.77
C TRP A 32 -5.37 4.73 9.14
N SER A 33 -6.06 5.54 9.92
CA SER A 33 -7.22 6.30 9.44
C SER A 33 -6.84 7.42 8.47
N GLN A 34 -5.56 7.77 8.40
CA GLN A 34 -5.10 8.87 7.56
C GLN A 34 -4.55 8.39 6.22
N ILE A 35 -4.51 7.08 6.03
CA ILE A 35 -3.94 6.48 4.82
C ILE A 35 -5.04 5.78 4.03
N GLN A 36 -5.04 6.03 2.73
CA GLN A 36 -5.82 5.27 1.79
C GLN A 36 -4.87 4.55 0.84
N SER A 37 -5.02 3.24 0.70
CA SER A 37 -4.20 2.47 -0.23
C SER A 37 -4.63 2.79 -1.65
N GLY A 38 -3.70 3.32 -2.43
CA GLY A 38 -3.89 3.52 -3.85
C GLY A 38 -3.55 2.27 -4.64
N PRO A 39 -3.60 2.38 -5.97
CA PRO A 39 -3.31 1.23 -6.82
C PRO A 39 -1.85 0.83 -6.80
N ILE A 40 -1.60 -0.44 -7.12
CA ILE A 40 -0.26 -0.95 -7.37
C ILE A 40 -0.11 -1.09 -8.89
N LEU A 41 0.76 -0.28 -9.48
CA LEU A 41 0.97 -0.28 -10.93
C LEU A 41 2.47 -0.40 -11.20
N ASP A 42 2.86 -1.40 -11.98
CA ASP A 42 4.25 -1.62 -12.40
C ASP A 42 5.22 -1.62 -11.21
N GLY A 43 4.82 -2.27 -10.12
CA GLY A 43 5.64 -2.35 -8.92
C GLY A 43 5.60 -1.12 -8.03
N LEU A 44 4.89 -0.07 -8.42
CA LEU A 44 4.76 1.14 -7.62
C LEU A 44 3.44 1.11 -6.84
N TRP A 45 3.55 1.17 -5.52
CA TRP A 45 2.40 1.24 -4.62
C TRP A 45 2.27 2.68 -4.12
N THR A 46 1.15 3.31 -4.44
CA THR A 46 0.88 4.68 -4.04
C THR A 46 0.01 4.69 -2.79
N LEU A 47 0.46 5.42 -1.78
CA LEU A 47 -0.30 5.66 -0.55
C LEU A 47 -0.83 7.08 -0.56
N LEU A 48 -2.14 7.22 -0.36
CA LEU A 48 -2.80 8.52 -0.34
C LEU A 48 -3.02 8.93 1.11
N VAL A 49 -2.59 10.14 1.45
CA VAL A 49 -2.63 10.63 2.82
C VAL A 49 -3.34 11.98 2.85
N ALA A 50 -4.20 12.17 3.85
CA ALA A 50 -5.06 13.36 3.91
C ALA A 50 -4.30 14.63 4.31
N ALA A 51 -3.20 14.53 5.06
CA ALA A 51 -2.50 15.68 5.60
C ALA A 51 -0.99 15.59 5.38
N PRO A 52 -0.31 16.72 5.08
CA PRO A 52 1.14 16.72 4.89
C PRO A 52 1.91 16.24 6.12
N ALA A 53 1.45 16.56 7.32
CA ALA A 53 2.10 16.12 8.56
C ALA A 53 2.09 14.61 8.69
N ALA A 54 0.96 13.98 8.36
CA ALA A 54 0.85 12.53 8.36
C ALA A 54 1.74 11.91 7.29
N ALA A 55 1.80 12.53 6.11
CA ALA A 55 2.66 12.05 5.02
C ALA A 55 4.13 12.03 5.44
N ALA A 56 4.59 13.05 6.14
CA ALA A 56 5.97 13.12 6.63
C ALA A 56 6.27 11.96 7.59
N LYS A 57 5.33 11.66 8.49
CA LYS A 57 5.49 10.54 9.43
C LYS A 57 5.51 9.21 8.69
N ILE A 58 4.62 9.03 7.73
CA ILE A 58 4.50 7.78 6.98
C ILE A 58 5.75 7.53 6.14
N ARG A 59 6.33 8.57 5.56
CA ARG A 59 7.58 8.43 4.79
C ARG A 59 8.71 7.85 5.60
N GLN A 60 8.73 8.11 6.91
CA GLN A 60 9.74 7.51 7.79
C GLN A 60 9.58 6.00 7.92
N TRP A 61 8.37 5.50 7.72
CA TRP A 61 8.07 4.06 7.80
C TRP A 61 8.21 3.34 6.47
N VAL A 62 8.39 4.07 5.36
CA VAL A 62 8.45 3.46 4.03
C VAL A 62 9.54 2.38 3.92
N PRO A 63 10.77 2.58 4.41
CA PRO A 63 11.78 1.52 4.32
C PRO A 63 11.36 0.24 5.03
N ALA A 64 10.76 0.35 6.23
CA ALA A 64 10.29 -0.82 6.97
C ALA A 64 9.12 -1.48 6.24
N LEU A 65 8.21 -0.69 5.70
CA LEU A 65 7.06 -1.20 4.96
C LEU A 65 7.50 -1.91 3.69
N GLN A 66 8.47 -1.34 2.99
CA GLN A 66 9.01 -1.92 1.77
C GLN A 66 9.70 -3.26 2.05
N ALA A 67 10.48 -3.33 3.12
CA ALA A 67 11.11 -4.57 3.55
C ALA A 67 10.06 -5.63 3.89
N HIS A 68 8.98 -5.23 4.56
CA HIS A 68 7.91 -6.15 4.94
C HIS A 68 7.22 -6.75 3.71
N VAL A 69 6.82 -5.92 2.75
CA VAL A 69 6.12 -6.42 1.55
C VAL A 69 7.05 -7.27 0.68
N ARG A 70 8.34 -6.95 0.62
CA ARG A 70 9.30 -7.79 -0.08
C ARG A 70 9.44 -9.15 0.57
N SER A 71 9.48 -9.21 1.89
CA SER A 71 9.59 -10.48 2.61
C SER A 71 8.38 -11.37 2.38
N LYS A 72 7.24 -10.78 2.05
CA LYS A 72 6.01 -11.52 1.73
C LYS A 72 5.89 -11.88 0.25
N GLY A 73 6.84 -11.45 -0.57
CA GLY A 73 6.82 -11.74 -2.00
C GLY A 73 5.79 -10.95 -2.78
N TRP A 74 5.33 -9.82 -2.26
CA TRP A 74 4.36 -8.99 -2.98
C TRP A 74 5.03 -8.24 -4.14
N PRO A 75 4.29 -7.95 -5.22
CA PRO A 75 4.85 -7.31 -6.41
C PRO A 75 5.00 -5.79 -6.22
N VAL A 76 5.62 -5.38 -5.14
CA VAL A 76 5.85 -3.97 -4.82
C VAL A 76 7.35 -3.73 -4.80
N GLU A 77 7.82 -2.91 -5.73
CA GLU A 77 9.23 -2.52 -5.82
C GLU A 77 9.49 -1.19 -5.15
N ARG A 78 8.52 -0.28 -5.22
CA ARG A 78 8.63 1.06 -4.63
C ARG A 78 7.31 1.46 -4.01
N ILE A 79 7.40 2.32 -3.00
CA ILE A 79 6.24 2.89 -2.31
C ILE A 79 6.34 4.41 -2.42
N GLU A 80 5.26 5.04 -2.88
CA GLU A 80 5.17 6.48 -2.99
C GLU A 80 4.07 6.99 -2.07
N VAL A 81 4.35 8.06 -1.34
CA VAL A 81 3.38 8.70 -0.46
C VAL A 81 2.96 10.02 -1.08
N LYS A 82 1.66 10.17 -1.33
CA LYS A 82 1.10 11.40 -1.90
C LYS A 82 0.06 11.99 -0.96
N VAL A 83 0.08 13.30 -0.82
CA VAL A 83 -0.98 14.01 -0.10
C VAL A 83 -2.16 14.18 -1.04
N HIS A 84 -3.30 13.65 -0.62
CA HIS A 84 -4.54 13.72 -1.39
C HIS A 84 -5.53 14.61 -0.65
N ARG A 85 -5.87 15.74 -1.25
CA ARG A 85 -6.88 16.64 -0.71
C ARG A 85 -8.17 16.48 -1.50
N PRO A 86 -9.29 16.22 -0.82
CA PRO A 86 -10.58 16.14 -1.51
C PRO A 86 -11.00 17.48 -2.10
#